data_ed82970bd6dbd6b0d8a14dc933066965
#
_entry.id   ed82970bd6dbd6b0d8a14dc933066965
#
_cell.length_a   1.000
_cell.length_b   1.000
_cell.length_c   1.000
_cell.angle_alpha   90.00
_cell.angle_beta   90.00
_cell.angle_gamma   90.00
#
_symmetry.space_group_name_H-M   'P 1'
#
loop_
_entity.id
_entity.type
_entity.pdbx_description
1 polymer ?
#
loop_
_entity_poly.entity_id
_entity_poly.type
_entity_poly.pdbx_seq_one_letter_code
_entity_poly.pdbx_strand_id
1 'polypeptide(L)'
;KYHKKYESLNSLIITPAPTETLSQFTDDLFHKFRDFNGINIVEIKKGTDFETMVLTQNNIIIVSKQLLDDYVFEKKVEAILQLNLDFIVFDENHFHGTTQMSKNILQSYSSSKTIKLYLTATYAKPLSEWNIPLECQSYWDIEDEQLCKKRNIQGLVEKHGEDVLLFLTEENKEAKLSVYDKMPDLHILTTMMFSHMYQVIKEKIKDSSYGFSFGTLLSGN
;
A
#
# COMPACT_ATOMS: atom_id res chain seq x y z
N LYS A 1 16.84 9.70 0.66
CA LYS A 1 16.96 11.18 0.55
C LYS A 1 16.49 11.88 1.83
N TYR A 2 15.38 11.43 2.46
CA TYR A 2 14.85 12.04 3.68
C TYR A 2 15.86 11.98 4.84
N HIS A 3 16.40 10.80 5.11
CA HIS A 3 17.37 10.56 6.17
C HIS A 3 18.65 11.44 6.08
N LYS A 4 19.06 11.80 4.87
CA LYS A 4 20.21 12.71 4.67
C LYS A 4 19.93 14.15 5.06
N LYS A 5 18.66 14.51 5.21
CA LYS A 5 18.22 15.89 5.51
C LYS A 5 17.90 16.09 6.99
N TYR A 6 17.58 15.03 7.71
CA TYR A 6 17.12 15.07 9.09
C TYR A 6 18.04 14.22 9.99
N GLU A 7 18.22 14.63 11.22
CA GLU A 7 19.09 13.95 12.19
C GLU A 7 18.48 12.63 12.69
N SER A 8 17.17 12.50 12.66
CA SER A 8 16.44 11.31 13.09
C SER A 8 15.37 10.90 12.06
N LEU A 9 15.02 9.62 12.06
CA LEU A 9 13.96 9.06 11.24
C LEU A 9 13.17 8.05 12.06
N ASN A 10 11.91 8.35 12.34
CA ASN A 10 10.99 7.46 13.03
C ASN A 10 9.78 7.15 12.15
N SER A 11 9.61 5.90 11.79
CA SER A 11 8.54 5.45 10.91
C SER A 11 7.70 4.36 11.57
N LEU A 12 6.40 4.43 11.40
CA LEU A 12 5.43 3.43 11.84
C LEU A 12 4.78 2.78 10.63
N ILE A 13 4.94 1.48 10.49
CA ILE A 13 4.30 0.67 9.44
C ILE A 13 3.17 -0.14 10.06
N ILE A 14 1.98 0.06 9.55
CA ILE A 14 0.75 -0.57 10.02
C ILE A 14 0.26 -1.54 8.95
N THR A 15 0.24 -2.83 9.26
CA THR A 15 -0.17 -3.91 8.33
C THR A 15 -1.36 -4.70 8.88
N PRO A 16 -2.27 -5.22 8.04
CA PRO A 16 -3.37 -6.07 8.48
C PRO A 16 -2.95 -7.50 8.84
N ALA A 17 -1.84 -8.00 8.27
CA ALA A 17 -1.40 -9.38 8.39
C ALA A 17 0.05 -9.47 8.95
N PRO A 18 0.23 -9.30 10.27
CA PRO A 18 1.56 -9.16 10.84
C PRO A 18 2.45 -10.41 10.71
N THR A 19 1.86 -11.60 10.68
CA THR A 19 2.62 -12.86 10.63
C THR A 19 3.29 -13.12 9.27
N GLU A 20 2.64 -12.74 8.19
CA GLU A 20 3.14 -12.98 6.83
C GLU A 20 3.91 -11.77 6.30
N THR A 21 3.42 -10.57 6.58
CA THR A 21 3.96 -9.33 6.03
C THR A 21 5.21 -8.85 6.78
N LEU A 22 5.35 -9.20 8.08
CA LEU A 22 6.53 -8.82 8.87
C LEU A 22 7.83 -9.35 8.29
N SER A 23 7.87 -10.64 7.95
CA SER A 23 9.08 -11.25 7.35
C SER A 23 9.39 -10.66 5.98
N GLN A 24 8.38 -10.32 5.19
CA GLN A 24 8.59 -9.66 3.89
C GLN A 24 9.21 -8.27 4.05
N PHE A 25 8.74 -7.48 5.00
CA PHE A 25 9.35 -6.18 5.28
C PHE A 25 10.76 -6.31 5.85
N THR A 26 10.97 -7.20 6.83
CA THR A 26 12.27 -7.34 7.49
C THR A 26 13.30 -8.00 6.58
N ASP A 27 12.98 -9.14 6.00
CA ASP A 27 13.95 -9.97 5.30
C ASP A 27 14.12 -9.56 3.83
N ASP A 28 13.02 -9.23 3.14
CA ASP A 28 13.05 -8.91 1.72
C ASP A 28 13.31 -7.42 1.43
N LEU A 29 13.06 -6.53 2.39
CA LEU A 29 13.28 -5.10 2.22
C LEU A 29 14.39 -4.57 3.14
N PHE A 30 14.18 -4.55 4.44
CA PHE A 30 15.07 -3.81 5.34
C PHE A 30 16.44 -4.45 5.51
N HIS A 31 16.55 -5.78 5.59
CA HIS A 31 17.82 -6.48 5.68
C HIS A 31 18.54 -6.61 4.33
N LYS A 32 17.80 -6.55 3.24
CA LYS A 32 18.33 -6.74 1.89
C LYS A 32 18.99 -5.48 1.31
N PHE A 33 18.48 -4.31 1.64
CA PHE A 33 18.94 -3.06 1.06
C PHE A 33 19.82 -2.28 2.04
N ARG A 34 21.02 -1.90 1.57
CA ARG A 34 22.02 -1.15 2.36
C ARG A 34 21.54 0.22 2.84
N ASP A 35 20.53 0.78 2.18
CA ASP A 35 19.94 2.07 2.53
C ASP A 35 19.32 2.08 3.93
N PHE A 36 18.95 0.90 4.45
CA PHE A 36 18.39 0.72 5.80
C PHE A 36 19.43 0.34 6.86
N ASN A 37 20.71 0.25 6.49
CA ASN A 37 21.77 -0.02 7.45
C ASN A 37 21.84 1.06 8.53
N GLY A 38 21.84 0.66 9.79
CA GLY A 38 21.87 1.57 10.94
C GLY A 38 20.49 2.07 11.38
N ILE A 39 19.41 1.59 10.76
CA ILE A 39 18.05 1.83 11.22
C ILE A 39 17.65 0.65 12.12
N ASN A 40 17.11 0.97 13.29
CA ASN A 40 16.59 -0.02 14.24
C ASN A 40 15.21 -0.48 13.79
N ILE A 41 15.03 -1.78 13.56
CA ILE A 41 13.77 -2.38 13.14
C ILE A 41 13.11 -3.04 14.34
N VAL A 42 11.93 -2.56 14.69
CA VAL A 42 11.18 -3.00 15.87
C VAL A 42 9.87 -3.64 15.44
N GLU A 43 9.73 -4.92 15.67
CA GLU A 43 8.48 -5.65 15.45
C GLU A 43 7.66 -5.70 16.73
N ILE A 44 6.45 -5.16 16.69
CA ILE A 44 5.51 -5.22 17.81
C ILE A 44 4.53 -6.35 17.57
N LYS A 45 4.58 -7.36 18.44
CA LYS A 45 3.73 -8.56 18.44
C LYS A 45 2.89 -8.62 19.71
N LYS A 46 1.88 -9.48 19.74
CA LYS A 46 1.13 -9.75 20.96
C LYS A 46 2.08 -10.27 22.05
N GLY A 47 2.10 -9.58 23.19
CA GLY A 47 3.00 -9.91 24.30
C GLY A 47 4.38 -9.23 24.23
N THR A 48 4.62 -8.32 23.29
CA THR A 48 5.81 -7.47 23.32
C THR A 48 5.86 -6.68 24.62
N ASP A 49 6.98 -6.77 25.31
CA ASP A 49 7.24 -5.97 26.50
C ASP A 49 7.80 -4.62 26.10
N PHE A 50 7.01 -3.60 26.29
CA PHE A 50 7.37 -2.22 25.93
C PHE A 50 8.41 -1.61 26.85
N GLU A 51 8.58 -2.14 28.07
CA GLU A 51 9.59 -1.64 29.01
C GLU A 51 11.01 -2.05 28.57
N THR A 52 11.11 -3.18 27.88
CA THR A 52 12.38 -3.68 27.35
C THR A 52 12.63 -3.28 25.90
N MET A 53 11.68 -2.60 25.26
CA MET A 53 11.80 -2.18 23.87
C MET A 53 12.89 -1.11 23.72
N VAL A 54 13.95 -1.43 22.98
CA VAL A 54 15.04 -0.51 22.72
C VAL A 54 14.71 0.34 21.48
N LEU A 55 14.52 1.62 21.68
CA LEU A 55 14.42 2.61 20.60
C LEU A 55 15.75 3.36 20.47
N THR A 56 16.13 3.63 19.23
CA THR A 56 17.33 4.40 18.88
C THR A 56 16.93 5.74 18.27
N GLN A 57 17.90 6.46 17.73
CA GLN A 57 17.64 7.71 17.00
C GLN A 57 16.83 7.49 15.72
N ASN A 58 17.01 6.32 15.07
CA ASN A 58 16.32 5.98 13.82
C ASN A 58 15.59 4.65 13.99
N ASN A 59 14.27 4.66 13.84
CA ASN A 59 13.46 3.47 14.05
C ASN A 59 12.46 3.26 12.91
N ILE A 60 12.29 2.00 12.53
CA ILE A 60 11.14 1.52 11.75
C ILE A 60 10.38 0.55 12.64
N ILE A 61 9.19 0.94 13.05
CA ILE A 61 8.32 0.17 13.91
C ILE A 61 7.25 -0.47 13.04
N ILE A 62 7.09 -1.78 13.16
CA ILE A 62 6.09 -2.55 12.40
C ILE A 62 5.11 -3.17 13.37
N VAL A 63 3.82 -2.97 13.13
CA VAL A 63 2.76 -3.40 14.03
C VAL A 63 1.49 -3.74 13.26
N SER A 64 0.70 -4.68 13.78
CA SER A 64 -0.63 -4.91 13.23
C SER A 64 -1.60 -3.81 13.63
N LYS A 65 -2.52 -3.53 12.74
CA LYS A 65 -3.57 -2.54 12.94
C LYS A 65 -4.43 -2.84 14.18
N GLN A 66 -4.85 -4.11 14.33
CA GLN A 66 -5.66 -4.53 15.47
C GLN A 66 -4.92 -4.36 16.80
N LEU A 67 -3.67 -4.81 16.83
CA LEU A 67 -2.86 -4.73 18.02
C LEU A 67 -2.61 -3.27 18.44
N LEU A 68 -2.38 -2.39 17.47
CA LEU A 68 -2.18 -0.98 17.73
C LEU A 68 -3.44 -0.29 18.25
N ASP A 69 -4.62 -0.66 17.74
CA ASP A 69 -5.91 -0.15 18.22
C ASP A 69 -6.20 -0.63 19.65
N ASP A 70 -5.99 -1.91 19.94
CA ASP A 70 -6.11 -2.47 21.28
C ASP A 70 -5.19 -1.73 22.26
N TYR A 71 -3.95 -1.43 21.86
CA TYR A 71 -2.99 -0.72 22.71
C TYR A 71 -3.33 0.76 22.92
N VAL A 72 -3.94 1.43 21.97
CA VAL A 72 -4.45 2.80 22.17
C VAL A 72 -5.44 2.83 23.32
N PHE A 73 -6.38 1.86 23.37
CA PHE A 73 -7.35 1.77 24.46
C PHE A 73 -6.71 1.43 25.80
N GLU A 74 -5.70 0.58 25.80
CA GLU A 74 -5.01 0.14 27.00
C GLU A 74 -3.89 1.09 27.48
N LYS A 75 -3.64 2.20 26.78
CA LYS A 75 -2.55 3.16 27.04
C LYS A 75 -1.15 2.53 27.07
N LYS A 76 -0.95 1.42 26.36
CA LYS A 76 0.30 0.65 26.40
C LYS A 76 1.41 1.13 25.46
N VAL A 77 1.18 2.15 24.65
CA VAL A 77 2.11 2.54 23.58
C VAL A 77 2.70 3.93 23.81
N GLU A 78 2.85 4.32 25.05
CA GLU A 78 3.38 5.63 25.43
C GLU A 78 4.78 5.88 24.81
N ALA A 79 5.59 4.82 24.71
CA ALA A 79 6.91 4.90 24.08
C ALA A 79 6.84 5.30 22.58
N ILE A 80 5.84 4.82 21.83
CA ILE A 80 5.64 5.23 20.43
C ILE A 80 5.02 6.62 20.34
N LEU A 81 4.12 6.97 21.27
CA LEU A 81 3.49 8.29 21.33
C LEU A 81 4.51 9.40 21.61
N GLN A 82 5.57 9.08 22.34
CA GLN A 82 6.68 10.02 22.64
C GLN A 82 7.63 10.20 21.44
N LEU A 83 7.61 9.27 20.48
CA LEU A 83 8.35 9.43 19.24
C LEU A 83 7.64 10.44 18.33
N ASN A 84 8.39 11.45 17.90
CA ASN A 84 7.92 12.28 16.81
C ASN A 84 8.01 11.47 15.52
N LEU A 85 6.90 10.87 15.08
CA LEU A 85 6.87 10.07 13.87
C LEU A 85 6.96 10.95 12.63
N ASP A 86 7.96 10.66 11.80
CA ASP A 86 8.16 11.32 10.50
C ASP A 86 7.23 10.71 9.44
N PHE A 87 7.04 9.39 9.49
CA PHE A 87 6.19 8.65 8.56
C PHE A 87 5.23 7.71 9.28
N ILE A 88 4.02 7.64 8.77
CA ILE A 88 3.07 6.55 9.04
C ILE A 88 2.70 5.92 7.71
N VAL A 89 2.95 4.63 7.58
CA VAL A 89 2.64 3.83 6.39
C VAL A 89 1.49 2.90 6.73
N PHE A 90 0.39 3.02 5.99
CA PHE A 90 -0.72 2.06 6.02
C PHE A 90 -0.57 1.10 4.85
N ASP A 91 -0.17 -0.11 5.14
CA ASP A 91 -0.13 -1.20 4.18
C ASP A 91 -1.51 -1.81 3.99
N GLU A 92 -1.82 -2.26 2.77
CA GLU A 92 -3.12 -2.85 2.40
C GLU A 92 -4.31 -1.97 2.86
N ASN A 93 -4.23 -0.68 2.56
CA ASN A 93 -5.19 0.31 3.05
C ASN A 93 -6.65 0.04 2.64
N HIS A 94 -6.88 -0.78 1.61
CA HIS A 94 -8.23 -1.23 1.22
C HIS A 94 -8.85 -2.19 2.24
N PHE A 95 -8.03 -2.94 3.00
CA PHE A 95 -8.49 -3.77 4.11
C PHE A 95 -8.70 -2.91 5.35
N HIS A 96 -9.92 -2.41 5.54
CA HIS A 96 -10.29 -1.62 6.71
C HIS A 96 -9.46 -0.31 6.89
N GLY A 97 -8.74 0.14 5.85
CA GLY A 97 -7.91 1.34 5.90
C GLY A 97 -8.67 2.62 6.22
N THR A 98 -9.94 2.67 5.83
CA THR A 98 -10.85 3.80 6.01
C THR A 98 -11.77 3.67 7.23
N THR A 99 -11.56 2.64 8.07
CA THR A 99 -12.38 2.41 9.27
C THR A 99 -12.13 3.46 10.36
N GLN A 100 -13.04 3.53 11.32
CA GLN A 100 -12.88 4.37 12.51
C GLN A 100 -11.57 4.05 13.25
N MET A 101 -11.15 2.78 13.28
CA MET A 101 -9.88 2.32 13.80
C MET A 101 -8.67 3.04 13.18
N SER A 102 -8.60 3.15 11.85
CA SER A 102 -7.51 3.87 11.18
C SER A 102 -7.51 5.35 11.50
N LYS A 103 -8.69 5.97 11.61
CA LYS A 103 -8.82 7.36 11.99
C LYS A 103 -8.35 7.60 13.43
N ASN A 104 -8.70 6.71 14.36
CA ASN A 104 -8.24 6.76 15.74
C ASN A 104 -6.71 6.63 15.83
N ILE A 105 -6.13 5.68 15.09
CA ILE A 105 -4.67 5.50 15.03
C ILE A 105 -3.99 6.77 14.52
N LEU A 106 -4.47 7.34 13.40
CA LEU A 106 -3.92 8.59 12.88
C LEU A 106 -4.03 9.75 13.87
N GLN A 107 -5.17 9.88 14.51
CA GLN A 107 -5.39 10.92 15.51
C GLN A 107 -4.44 10.78 16.70
N SER A 108 -4.15 9.56 17.12
CA SER A 108 -3.29 9.28 18.28
C SER A 108 -1.80 9.41 17.98
N TYR A 109 -1.35 8.95 16.81
CA TYR A 109 0.07 8.79 16.50
C TYR A 109 0.62 9.79 15.47
N SER A 110 -0.21 10.55 14.75
CA SER A 110 0.29 11.52 13.79
C SER A 110 0.23 12.96 14.30
N SER A 111 1.19 13.75 13.88
CA SER A 111 1.20 15.21 14.01
C SER A 111 0.93 15.86 12.65
N SER A 112 0.85 17.20 12.63
CA SER A 112 0.77 17.97 11.38
C SER A 112 2.01 17.84 10.50
N LYS A 113 3.14 17.40 11.05
CA LYS A 113 4.42 17.19 10.34
C LYS A 113 4.57 15.76 9.82
N THR A 114 3.79 14.81 10.33
CA THR A 114 3.89 13.39 9.96
C THR A 114 3.40 13.19 8.53
N ILE A 115 4.25 12.62 7.69
CA ILE A 115 3.91 12.21 6.34
C ILE A 115 3.14 10.89 6.41
N LYS A 116 1.98 10.84 5.76
CA LYS A 116 1.10 9.67 5.71
C LYS A 116 1.19 9.03 4.34
N LEU A 117 1.52 7.75 4.30
CA LEU A 117 1.61 6.96 3.08
C LEU A 117 0.59 5.83 3.12
N TYR A 118 -0.23 5.74 2.10
CA TYR A 118 -1.24 4.70 1.96
C TYR A 118 -0.87 3.80 0.79
N LEU A 119 -0.59 2.54 1.08
CA LEU A 119 -0.31 1.51 0.09
C LEU A 119 -1.57 0.67 -0.11
N THR A 120 -1.96 0.44 -1.35
CA THR A 120 -3.15 -0.36 -1.65
C THR A 120 -3.12 -0.89 -3.08
N ALA A 121 -3.54 -2.14 -3.25
CA ALA A 121 -3.80 -2.71 -4.57
C ALA A 121 -5.15 -2.23 -5.16
N THR A 122 -6.07 -1.71 -4.33
CA THR A 122 -7.38 -1.20 -4.75
C THR A 122 -7.61 0.21 -4.21
N TYR A 123 -7.60 1.19 -5.08
CA TYR A 123 -7.51 2.61 -4.71
C TYR A 123 -8.86 3.36 -4.68
N ALA A 124 -9.90 2.86 -5.34
CA ALA A 124 -11.16 3.61 -5.50
C ALA A 124 -11.79 4.06 -4.17
N LYS A 125 -11.88 3.14 -3.19
CA LYS A 125 -12.45 3.44 -1.88
C LYS A 125 -11.54 4.30 -1.01
N PRO A 126 -10.22 3.99 -0.86
CA PRO A 126 -9.31 4.87 -0.14
C PRO A 126 -9.28 6.30 -0.67
N LEU A 127 -9.26 6.50 -1.98
CA LEU A 127 -9.26 7.85 -2.56
C LEU A 127 -10.50 8.66 -2.19
N SER A 128 -11.69 8.05 -2.27
CA SER A 128 -12.94 8.74 -1.95
C SER A 128 -13.06 9.11 -0.48
N GLU A 129 -12.49 8.32 0.43
CA GLU A 129 -12.63 8.53 1.87
C GLU A 129 -11.52 9.40 2.48
N TRP A 130 -10.30 9.36 1.95
CA TRP A 130 -9.16 10.13 2.44
C TRP A 130 -8.94 11.47 1.73
N ASN A 131 -9.67 11.71 0.62
CA ASN A 131 -9.58 12.93 -0.18
C ASN A 131 -8.13 13.32 -0.51
N ILE A 132 -7.37 12.36 -1.05
CA ILE A 132 -5.95 12.55 -1.38
C ILE A 132 -5.85 13.36 -2.68
N PRO A 133 -5.11 14.48 -2.70
CA PRO A 133 -4.90 15.28 -3.90
C PRO A 133 -4.23 14.47 -5.01
N LEU A 134 -4.55 14.76 -6.28
CA LEU A 134 -4.01 14.02 -7.43
C LEU A 134 -2.48 14.03 -7.49
N GLU A 135 -1.87 15.17 -7.17
CA GLU A 135 -0.42 15.33 -7.12
C GLU A 135 0.27 14.51 -6.01
N CYS A 136 -0.52 13.96 -5.06
CA CYS A 136 -0.06 13.08 -3.99
C CYS A 136 -0.35 11.60 -4.27
N GLN A 137 -0.87 11.28 -5.46
CA GLN A 137 -1.19 9.92 -5.86
C GLN A 137 -0.13 9.38 -6.82
N SER A 138 0.30 8.15 -6.60
CA SER A 138 1.19 7.42 -7.51
C SER A 138 0.59 6.06 -7.80
N TYR A 139 0.51 5.72 -9.07
CA TYR A 139 -0.06 4.49 -9.56
C TYR A 139 1.02 3.64 -10.21
N TRP A 140 0.96 2.34 -9.94
CA TRP A 140 1.72 1.31 -10.63
C TRP A 140 0.85 0.08 -10.70
N ASP A 141 0.50 -0.36 -11.89
CA ASP A 141 -0.43 -1.46 -12.11
C ASP A 141 0.14 -2.54 -13.04
N ILE A 142 -0.65 -3.56 -13.31
CA ILE A 142 -0.26 -4.69 -14.14
C ILE A 142 0.10 -4.26 -15.57
N GLU A 143 -0.48 -3.16 -16.08
CA GLU A 143 -0.15 -2.62 -17.40
C GLU A 143 1.27 -2.06 -17.41
N ASP A 144 1.67 -1.35 -16.34
CA ASP A 144 3.03 -0.83 -16.17
C ASP A 144 4.06 -1.97 -16.16
N GLU A 145 3.74 -3.06 -15.46
CA GLU A 145 4.58 -4.24 -15.42
C GLU A 145 4.69 -4.91 -16.81
N GLN A 146 3.62 -4.96 -17.59
CA GLN A 146 3.65 -5.43 -18.97
C GLN A 146 4.46 -4.50 -19.88
N LEU A 147 4.38 -3.19 -19.69
CA LEU A 147 5.23 -2.22 -20.41
C LEU A 147 6.71 -2.44 -20.06
N CYS A 148 7.02 -2.67 -18.79
CA CYS A 148 8.37 -3.00 -18.33
C CYS A 148 8.88 -4.30 -18.94
N LYS A 149 8.09 -5.37 -18.93
CA LYS A 149 8.42 -6.65 -19.56
C LYS A 149 8.74 -6.49 -21.05
N LYS A 150 7.96 -5.69 -21.76
CA LYS A 150 8.14 -5.42 -23.17
C LYS A 150 9.22 -4.38 -23.48
N ARG A 151 9.91 -3.83 -22.47
CA ARG A 151 10.85 -2.70 -22.58
C ARG A 151 10.24 -1.49 -23.33
N ASN A 152 8.93 -1.31 -23.19
CA ASN A 152 8.24 -0.17 -23.81
C ASN A 152 8.37 1.09 -22.93
N ILE A 153 9.55 1.68 -22.96
CA ILE A 153 9.85 2.90 -22.18
C ILE A 153 8.99 4.08 -22.63
N GLN A 154 8.70 4.19 -23.93
CA GLN A 154 7.83 5.23 -24.42
C GLN A 154 6.42 5.13 -23.82
N GLY A 155 5.85 3.94 -23.75
CA GLY A 155 4.54 3.72 -23.10
C GLY A 155 4.55 4.09 -21.62
N LEU A 156 5.65 3.81 -20.90
CA LEU A 156 5.80 4.25 -19.51
C LEU A 156 5.86 5.78 -19.39
N VAL A 157 6.58 6.45 -20.31
CA VAL A 157 6.66 7.92 -20.33
C VAL A 157 5.30 8.53 -20.66
N GLU A 158 4.56 7.98 -21.62
CA GLU A 158 3.21 8.45 -21.98
C GLU A 158 2.24 8.34 -20.78
N LYS A 159 2.40 7.31 -19.94
CA LYS A 159 1.52 7.08 -18.79
C LYS A 159 1.93 7.87 -17.55
N HIS A 160 3.21 7.98 -17.25
CA HIS A 160 3.74 8.54 -16.01
C HIS A 160 4.53 9.84 -16.17
N GLY A 161 4.74 10.29 -17.40
CA GLY A 161 5.59 11.45 -17.69
C GLY A 161 7.08 11.14 -17.72
N GLU A 162 7.88 12.17 -18.01
CA GLU A 162 9.34 12.05 -18.16
C GLU A 162 10.08 11.69 -16.87
N ASP A 163 9.46 11.84 -15.71
CA ASP A 163 10.05 11.47 -14.40
C ASP A 163 10.43 9.99 -14.33
N VAL A 164 9.79 9.13 -15.13
CA VAL A 164 10.18 7.72 -15.30
C VAL A 164 11.63 7.58 -15.77
N LEU A 165 12.12 8.48 -16.62
CA LEU A 165 13.49 8.44 -17.13
C LEU A 165 14.54 8.75 -16.05
N LEU A 166 14.17 9.49 -15.02
CA LEU A 166 15.03 9.71 -13.86
C LEU A 166 15.24 8.41 -13.05
N PHE A 167 14.25 7.53 -13.11
CA PHE A 167 14.28 6.23 -12.42
C PHE A 167 14.91 5.13 -13.28
N LEU A 168 14.68 5.13 -14.60
CA LEU A 168 15.22 4.18 -15.57
C LEU A 168 16.35 4.82 -16.37
N THR A 169 17.55 4.89 -15.79
CA THR A 169 18.74 5.39 -16.50
C THR A 169 19.32 4.29 -17.40
N GLU A 170 20.12 4.67 -18.40
CA GLU A 170 20.80 3.71 -19.28
C GLU A 170 21.61 2.66 -18.54
N GLU A 171 22.21 3.03 -17.40
CA GLU A 171 23.04 2.16 -16.58
C GLU A 171 22.25 1.11 -15.80
N ASN A 172 20.99 1.42 -15.40
CA ASN A 172 20.23 0.56 -14.50
C ASN A 172 18.96 -0.04 -15.11
N LYS A 173 18.53 0.42 -16.29
CA LYS A 173 17.25 0.02 -16.88
C LYS A 173 17.13 -1.49 -17.06
N GLU A 174 18.14 -2.15 -17.59
CA GLU A 174 18.10 -3.60 -17.79
C GLU A 174 18.00 -4.38 -16.47
N ALA A 175 18.74 -3.98 -15.45
CA ALA A 175 18.67 -4.61 -14.13
C ALA A 175 17.27 -4.43 -13.49
N LYS A 176 16.66 -3.26 -13.66
CA LYS A 176 15.32 -2.96 -13.14
C LYS A 176 14.22 -3.63 -13.95
N LEU A 177 14.35 -3.71 -15.26
CA LEU A 177 13.33 -4.29 -16.13
C LEU A 177 13.37 -5.82 -16.15
N SER A 178 14.55 -6.44 -15.96
CA SER A 178 14.71 -7.90 -15.96
C SER A 178 13.91 -8.64 -14.90
N VAL A 179 13.51 -7.96 -13.82
CA VAL A 179 12.64 -8.55 -12.78
C VAL A 179 11.27 -8.96 -13.34
N TYR A 180 10.83 -8.33 -14.42
CA TYR A 180 9.55 -8.61 -15.08
C TYR A 180 9.63 -9.68 -16.17
N ASP A 181 10.81 -10.20 -16.54
CA ASP A 181 10.98 -11.15 -17.65
C ASP A 181 10.20 -12.44 -17.47
N LYS A 182 10.09 -12.91 -16.24
CA LYS A 182 9.36 -14.13 -15.89
C LYS A 182 7.86 -13.93 -15.68
N MET A 183 7.39 -12.69 -15.77
CA MET A 183 5.97 -12.37 -15.60
C MET A 183 5.16 -12.98 -16.76
N PRO A 184 3.97 -13.56 -16.50
CA PRO A 184 3.08 -14.02 -17.57
C PRO A 184 2.64 -12.86 -18.47
N ASP A 185 2.34 -13.13 -19.73
CA ASP A 185 1.71 -12.15 -20.59
C ASP A 185 0.25 -11.95 -20.19
N LEU A 186 -0.15 -10.70 -20.05
CA LEU A 186 -1.55 -10.37 -19.77
C LEU A 186 -2.35 -10.31 -21.08
N HIS A 187 -3.38 -11.13 -21.16
CA HIS A 187 -4.37 -11.08 -22.22
C HIS A 187 -5.72 -10.67 -21.64
N ILE A 188 -6.15 -9.43 -21.93
CA ILE A 188 -7.46 -8.96 -21.50
C ILE A 188 -8.48 -9.36 -22.56
N LEU A 189 -9.35 -10.30 -22.21
CA LEU A 189 -10.48 -10.70 -23.04
C LEU A 189 -11.71 -9.91 -22.61
N THR A 190 -12.13 -8.97 -23.46
CA THR A 190 -13.40 -8.27 -23.27
C THR A 190 -14.47 -8.95 -24.14
N THR A 191 -15.55 -9.41 -23.50
CA THR A 191 -16.73 -9.86 -24.22
C THR A 191 -17.52 -8.62 -24.67
N MET A 192 -17.72 -8.47 -25.98
CA MET A 192 -18.68 -7.49 -26.48
C MET A 192 -20.10 -7.98 -26.13
N MET A 193 -20.75 -7.30 -25.20
CA MET A 193 -22.18 -7.48 -25.01
C MET A 193 -22.91 -6.83 -26.19
N PHE A 194 -23.68 -7.62 -26.93
CA PHE A 194 -24.60 -7.04 -27.92
C PHE A 194 -25.59 -6.12 -27.20
N SER A 195 -25.91 -4.98 -27.83
CA SER A 195 -26.79 -3.95 -27.26
C SER A 195 -28.15 -4.51 -26.76
N HIS A 196 -28.66 -5.55 -27.38
CA HIS A 196 -29.86 -6.25 -26.94
C HIS A 196 -29.68 -6.96 -25.58
N MET A 197 -28.56 -7.69 -25.38
CA MET A 197 -28.27 -8.34 -24.09
C MET A 197 -28.08 -7.31 -22.97
N TYR A 198 -27.44 -6.19 -23.28
CA TYR A 198 -27.29 -5.11 -22.31
C TYR A 198 -28.64 -4.53 -21.87
N GLN A 199 -29.59 -4.35 -22.76
CA GLN A 199 -30.94 -3.88 -22.44
C GLN A 199 -31.70 -4.89 -21.59
N VAL A 200 -31.66 -6.18 -21.93
CA VAL A 200 -32.32 -7.25 -21.16
C VAL A 200 -31.76 -7.33 -19.74
N ILE A 201 -30.42 -7.22 -19.58
CA ILE A 201 -29.78 -7.21 -18.27
C ILE A 201 -30.16 -5.96 -17.49
N LYS A 202 -30.20 -4.79 -18.12
CA LYS A 202 -30.58 -3.53 -17.51
C LYS A 202 -32.03 -3.50 -17.03
N GLU A 203 -32.94 -4.11 -17.76
CA GLU A 203 -34.35 -4.27 -17.37
C GLU A 203 -34.48 -5.23 -16.18
N LYS A 204 -33.82 -6.39 -16.23
CA LYS A 204 -33.82 -7.34 -15.10
C LYS A 204 -33.19 -6.77 -13.81
N ILE A 205 -32.18 -5.91 -13.92
CA ILE A 205 -31.59 -5.24 -12.74
C ILE A 205 -32.52 -4.19 -12.15
N LYS A 206 -33.33 -3.49 -12.96
CA LYS A 206 -34.29 -2.49 -12.46
C LYS A 206 -35.41 -3.08 -11.63
N ASP A 207 -35.81 -4.31 -11.92
CA ASP A 207 -36.90 -5.00 -11.23
C ASP A 207 -36.46 -5.81 -10.01
N SER A 208 -35.15 -5.96 -9.78
CA SER A 208 -34.63 -6.71 -8.64
C SER A 208 -34.17 -5.77 -7.53
N SER A 209 -34.78 -5.91 -6.36
CA SER A 209 -34.30 -5.30 -5.10
C SER A 209 -32.99 -5.95 -4.60
N TYR A 210 -32.42 -6.89 -5.34
CA TYR A 210 -31.19 -7.64 -5.04
C TYR A 210 -30.12 -7.31 -6.08
N GLY A 211 -28.90 -7.06 -5.59
CA GLY A 211 -27.77 -6.76 -6.44
C GLY A 211 -27.49 -7.87 -7.48
N PHE A 212 -26.79 -7.49 -8.54
CA PHE A 212 -26.36 -8.36 -9.63
C PHE A 212 -25.62 -9.61 -9.11
N SER A 213 -26.13 -10.80 -9.46
CA SER A 213 -25.50 -12.09 -9.14
C SER A 213 -24.98 -12.75 -10.41
N PHE A 214 -23.67 -13.01 -10.44
CA PHE A 214 -23.04 -13.79 -11.51
C PHE A 214 -23.65 -15.20 -11.65
N GLY A 215 -24.09 -15.81 -10.55
CA GLY A 215 -24.78 -17.10 -10.55
C GLY A 215 -26.07 -17.07 -11.38
N THR A 216 -26.85 -16.00 -11.29
CA THR A 216 -28.09 -15.82 -12.06
C THR A 216 -27.80 -15.60 -13.55
N LEU A 217 -26.68 -14.96 -13.89
CA LEU A 217 -26.27 -14.75 -15.27
C LEU A 217 -25.84 -16.07 -15.95
N LEU A 218 -25.17 -16.94 -15.20
CA LEU A 218 -24.58 -18.20 -15.73
C LEU A 218 -25.54 -19.37 -15.66
N SER A 219 -26.61 -19.33 -14.87
CA SER A 219 -27.56 -20.41 -14.70
C SER A 219 -28.58 -20.56 -15.84
N GLY A 220 -28.65 -19.60 -16.77
CA GLY A 220 -29.48 -19.68 -17.97
C GLY A 220 -31.00 -19.67 -17.72
N ASN A 221 -31.48 -19.27 -16.53
CA ASN A 221 -32.89 -19.14 -16.17
C ASN A 221 -33.32 -17.67 -16.15
#